data_29f1643b5b610580cf28dd865ee8348e
#
_entry.id   29f1643b5b610580cf28dd865ee8348e
#
_cell.length_a   1.000
_cell.length_b   1.000
_cell.length_c   1.000
_cell.angle_alpha   90.00
_cell.angle_beta   90.00
_cell.angle_gamma   90.00
#
_symmetry.space_group_name_H-M   'P 1'
#
loop_
_entity.id
_entity.type
_entity.pdbx_description
1 polymer ?
#
loop_
_entity_poly.entity_id
_entity_poly.type
_entity_poly.pdbx_seq_one_letter_code
_entity_poly.pdbx_strand_id
1 'polypeptide(L)'
;MIARTDDSRLASLKGRLVVSCQAYPGEPMRSPTIMAAVAQAVVEGGAQGIRAQGIEDLKAIRPLVDVCLIGLVKRGSDGVFITPTVADALDCVTAGADIVAVDGTRRDRPDGQPLAATIAAVHAADALVMADCGSLDDALYSISVGADCVGTTLAGYTGARPVSRGPDLELLAELVAHVSVPVIAEGRVRNPDDALACLNAGAYAVVVGTAITHPTRIARTFADQLAHGARRSDPEGSR
;
A
#
# COMPACT_ATOMS: atom_id res chain seq x y z
N MET A 1 3.21 -23.67 -5.55
CA MET A 1 3.26 -23.23 -4.13
C MET A 1 1.82 -22.92 -3.74
N ILE A 2 1.35 -23.30 -2.55
CA ILE A 2 -0.03 -23.04 -2.10
C ILE A 2 0.01 -21.70 -1.34
N ALA A 3 -0.86 -20.75 -1.69
CA ALA A 3 -1.01 -19.48 -0.98
C ALA A 3 -1.40 -19.71 0.49
N ARG A 4 -0.81 -18.93 1.41
CA ARG A 4 -1.00 -19.07 2.86
C ARG A 4 -2.17 -18.18 3.35
N THR A 5 -3.32 -18.30 2.70
CA THR A 5 -4.49 -17.43 2.94
C THR A 5 -5.08 -17.52 4.34
N ASP A 6 -4.83 -18.63 5.06
CA ASP A 6 -5.30 -18.88 6.43
C ASP A 6 -4.30 -18.44 7.50
N ASP A 7 -3.20 -17.80 7.14
CA ASP A 7 -2.22 -17.29 8.08
C ASP A 7 -2.83 -16.20 8.98
N SER A 8 -2.59 -16.30 10.28
CA SER A 8 -3.18 -15.41 11.29
C SER A 8 -2.82 -13.92 11.07
N ARG A 9 -1.62 -13.65 10.52
CA ARG A 9 -1.16 -12.28 10.18
C ARG A 9 -2.06 -11.65 9.12
N LEU A 10 -2.38 -12.39 8.07
CA LEU A 10 -3.28 -11.94 7.02
C LEU A 10 -4.74 -11.93 7.51
N ALA A 11 -5.15 -12.95 8.26
CA ALA A 11 -6.50 -13.06 8.80
C ALA A 11 -6.86 -11.88 9.73
N SER A 12 -5.89 -11.31 10.46
CA SER A 12 -6.11 -10.15 11.33
C SER A 12 -6.55 -8.89 10.58
N LEU A 13 -6.26 -8.81 9.28
CA LEU A 13 -6.59 -7.66 8.44
C LEU A 13 -8.02 -7.69 7.87
N LYS A 14 -8.74 -8.81 7.97
CA LYS A 14 -10.05 -8.98 7.32
C LYS A 14 -11.08 -7.94 7.79
N GLY A 15 -11.59 -7.16 6.85
CA GLY A 15 -12.56 -6.08 7.10
C GLY A 15 -11.96 -4.89 7.86
N ARG A 16 -10.64 -4.73 7.87
CA ARG A 16 -9.94 -3.76 8.71
C ARG A 16 -9.21 -2.69 7.91
N LEU A 17 -8.90 -1.61 8.63
CA LEU A 17 -8.06 -0.53 8.15
C LEU A 17 -6.59 -0.89 8.32
N VAL A 18 -5.82 -0.75 7.24
CA VAL A 18 -4.37 -0.69 7.25
C VAL A 18 -3.97 0.76 6.97
N VAL A 19 -3.07 1.33 7.76
CA VAL A 19 -2.59 2.69 7.51
C VAL A 19 -1.20 2.65 6.89
N SER A 20 -1.06 3.32 5.73
CA SER A 20 0.23 3.49 5.06
C SER A 20 0.99 4.67 5.66
N CYS A 21 1.98 4.36 6.51
CA CYS A 21 2.87 5.32 7.17
C CYS A 21 4.13 5.50 6.30
N GLN A 22 4.08 6.44 5.37
CA GLN A 22 5.18 6.71 4.44
C GLN A 22 5.37 8.22 4.28
N ALA A 23 6.63 8.67 4.27
CA ALA A 23 7.01 10.02 3.90
C ALA A 23 8.09 9.97 2.81
N TYR A 24 8.07 10.94 1.90
CA TYR A 24 8.99 10.99 0.77
C TYR A 24 10.25 11.80 1.09
N PRO A 25 11.36 11.57 0.38
CA PRO A 25 12.57 12.40 0.52
C PRO A 25 12.24 13.89 0.39
N GLY A 26 12.73 14.70 1.33
CA GLY A 26 12.47 16.15 1.39
C GLY A 26 11.18 16.57 2.12
N GLU A 27 10.33 15.64 2.52
CA GLU A 27 9.16 15.96 3.36
C GLU A 27 9.55 16.14 4.83
N PRO A 28 8.91 17.10 5.56
CA PRO A 28 9.18 17.33 6.99
C PRO A 28 8.97 16.09 7.87
N MET A 29 8.07 15.19 7.46
CA MET A 29 7.76 13.95 8.17
C MET A 29 8.77 12.82 7.90
N ARG A 30 9.77 13.00 7.01
CA ARG A 30 10.72 11.95 6.63
C ARG A 30 11.75 11.70 7.72
N SER A 31 11.33 10.97 8.75
CA SER A 31 12.16 10.51 9.86
C SER A 31 11.59 9.20 10.41
N PRO A 32 12.40 8.16 10.65
CA PRO A 32 11.95 6.92 11.26
C PRO A 32 11.24 7.13 12.61
N THR A 33 11.74 8.04 13.43
CA THR A 33 11.12 8.39 14.72
C THR A 33 9.73 8.99 14.54
N ILE A 34 9.55 9.86 13.55
CA ILE A 34 8.24 10.46 13.25
C ILE A 34 7.29 9.39 12.70
N MET A 35 7.75 8.55 11.76
CA MET A 35 6.93 7.48 11.20
C MET A 35 6.51 6.47 12.27
N ALA A 36 7.37 6.16 13.23
CA ALA A 36 7.05 5.31 14.35
C ALA A 36 5.97 5.91 15.28
N ALA A 37 6.07 7.20 15.60
CA ALA A 37 5.04 7.91 16.37
C ALA A 37 3.69 7.96 15.61
N VAL A 38 3.72 8.18 14.29
CA VAL A 38 2.52 8.13 13.45
C VAL A 38 1.91 6.72 13.47
N ALA A 39 2.72 5.66 13.36
CA ALA A 39 2.26 4.28 13.41
C ALA A 39 1.57 3.97 14.74
N GLN A 40 2.13 4.37 15.88
CA GLN A 40 1.47 4.23 17.19
C GLN A 40 0.14 4.96 17.24
N ALA A 41 0.11 6.23 16.84
CA ALA A 41 -1.10 7.05 16.88
C ALA A 41 -2.25 6.46 16.04
N VAL A 42 -1.95 5.92 14.85
CA VAL A 42 -3.00 5.32 14.00
C VAL A 42 -3.46 3.96 14.51
N VAL A 43 -2.60 3.20 15.20
CA VAL A 43 -2.99 1.95 15.88
C VAL A 43 -3.89 2.26 17.07
N GLU A 44 -3.58 3.27 17.88
CA GLU A 44 -4.47 3.78 18.93
C GLU A 44 -5.82 4.27 18.35
N GLY A 45 -5.80 4.82 17.14
CA GLY A 45 -6.98 5.21 16.36
C GLY A 45 -7.79 4.05 15.77
N GLY A 46 -7.32 2.79 15.93
CA GLY A 46 -8.06 1.59 15.51
C GLY A 46 -7.54 0.89 14.24
N ALA A 47 -6.41 1.33 13.66
CA ALA A 47 -5.77 0.59 12.58
C ALA A 47 -5.32 -0.81 13.06
N GLN A 48 -5.59 -1.83 12.26
CA GLN A 48 -5.22 -3.22 12.56
C GLN A 48 -4.03 -3.71 11.71
N GLY A 49 -3.47 -2.83 10.89
CA GLY A 49 -2.24 -3.08 10.15
C GLY A 49 -1.54 -1.78 9.81
N ILE A 50 -0.24 -1.86 9.67
CA ILE A 50 0.61 -0.75 9.22
C ILE A 50 1.30 -1.18 7.92
N ARG A 51 1.33 -0.29 6.93
CA ARG A 51 2.18 -0.44 5.75
C ARG A 51 3.26 0.64 5.80
N ALA A 52 4.53 0.24 5.81
CA ALA A 52 5.65 1.17 5.98
C ALA A 52 6.74 0.95 4.93
N GLN A 53 7.44 2.04 4.59
CA GLN A 53 8.46 2.05 3.55
C GLN A 53 9.84 2.35 4.14
N GLY A 54 10.79 1.47 3.83
CA GLY A 54 12.20 1.64 4.20
C GLY A 54 12.58 0.90 5.48
N ILE A 55 13.78 0.35 5.45
CA ILE A 55 14.26 -0.56 6.50
C ILE A 55 14.33 0.13 7.86
N GLU A 56 14.78 1.38 7.90
CA GLU A 56 14.90 2.12 9.15
C GLU A 56 13.53 2.49 9.76
N ASP A 57 12.52 2.77 8.91
CA ASP A 57 11.15 3.00 9.38
C ASP A 57 10.56 1.69 9.94
N LEU A 58 10.74 0.55 9.26
CA LEU A 58 10.29 -0.77 9.73
C LEU A 58 10.91 -1.12 11.10
N LYS A 59 12.23 -0.97 11.24
CA LYS A 59 12.93 -1.20 12.52
C LYS A 59 12.44 -0.29 13.65
N ALA A 60 12.11 0.97 13.33
CA ALA A 60 11.60 1.91 14.33
C ALA A 60 10.15 1.63 14.72
N ILE A 61 9.31 1.17 13.79
CA ILE A 61 7.89 0.88 14.00
C ILE A 61 7.70 -0.45 14.74
N ARG A 62 8.39 -1.52 14.31
CA ARG A 62 8.13 -2.89 14.82
C ARG A 62 8.08 -3.03 16.35
N PRO A 63 9.00 -2.45 17.13
CA PRO A 63 8.98 -2.59 18.59
C PRO A 63 7.83 -1.82 19.28
N LEU A 64 7.10 -0.98 18.55
CA LEU A 64 6.09 -0.08 19.09
C LEU A 64 4.64 -0.49 18.75
N VAL A 65 4.46 -1.47 17.84
CA VAL A 65 3.15 -1.93 17.41
C VAL A 65 3.09 -3.46 17.33
N ASP A 66 1.98 -4.05 17.78
CA ASP A 66 1.76 -5.49 17.73
C ASP A 66 0.86 -5.93 16.56
N VAL A 67 0.38 -4.97 15.76
CA VAL A 67 -0.45 -5.23 14.58
C VAL A 67 0.40 -5.74 13.41
N CYS A 68 -0.27 -6.30 12.40
CA CYS A 68 0.37 -6.77 11.17
C CYS A 68 1.14 -5.63 10.49
N LEU A 69 2.44 -5.86 10.22
CA LEU A 69 3.34 -4.90 9.56
C LEU A 69 3.63 -5.34 8.13
N ILE A 70 3.14 -4.55 7.16
CA ILE A 70 3.43 -4.72 5.73
C ILE A 70 4.63 -3.84 5.40
N GLY A 71 5.76 -4.47 5.09
CA GLY A 71 7.01 -3.79 4.78
C GLY A 71 7.28 -3.69 3.28
N LEU A 72 7.90 -2.60 2.86
CA LEU A 72 8.41 -2.44 1.50
C LEU A 72 9.64 -1.53 1.46
N VAL A 73 10.36 -1.58 0.35
CA VAL A 73 11.43 -0.63 0.01
C VAL A 73 11.10 0.00 -1.33
N LYS A 74 11.37 1.29 -1.51
CA LYS A 74 11.31 1.94 -2.83
C LYS A 74 12.70 2.32 -3.30
N ARG A 75 13.05 1.90 -4.53
CA ARG A 75 14.33 2.19 -5.20
C ARG A 75 14.06 2.91 -6.53
N GLY A 76 14.29 4.21 -6.57
CA GLY A 76 13.94 5.00 -7.75
C GLY A 76 12.44 5.25 -7.90
N SER A 77 12.00 5.50 -9.15
CA SER A 77 10.61 5.83 -9.49
C SER A 77 10.13 5.19 -10.80
N ASP A 78 11.02 4.52 -11.54
CA ASP A 78 10.74 3.93 -12.85
C ASP A 78 10.85 2.40 -12.80
N GLY A 79 10.18 1.74 -13.74
CA GLY A 79 10.19 0.30 -13.83
C GLY A 79 9.62 -0.38 -12.58
N VAL A 80 10.27 -1.44 -12.13
CA VAL A 80 9.97 -2.10 -10.85
C VAL A 80 10.75 -1.39 -9.76
N PHE A 81 10.07 -0.62 -8.93
CA PHE A 81 10.66 0.18 -7.85
C PHE A 81 10.16 -0.19 -6.45
N ILE A 82 9.06 -0.92 -6.31
CA ILE A 82 8.54 -1.42 -5.02
C ILE A 82 9.19 -2.77 -4.72
N THR A 83 10.05 -2.79 -3.72
CA THR A 83 10.82 -3.96 -3.28
C THR A 83 11.38 -4.73 -4.48
N PRO A 84 12.26 -4.06 -5.24
CA PRO A 84 12.60 -4.50 -6.61
C PRO A 84 13.51 -5.73 -6.66
N THR A 85 14.16 -6.09 -5.56
CA THR A 85 15.13 -7.20 -5.53
C THR A 85 14.82 -8.20 -4.42
N VAL A 86 15.36 -9.41 -4.57
CA VAL A 86 15.31 -10.44 -3.51
C VAL A 86 15.96 -9.91 -2.22
N ALA A 87 17.08 -9.19 -2.32
CA ALA A 87 17.76 -8.62 -1.16
C ALA A 87 16.89 -7.61 -0.43
N ASP A 88 16.25 -6.67 -1.14
CA ASP A 88 15.33 -5.70 -0.55
C ASP A 88 14.16 -6.39 0.19
N ALA A 89 13.66 -7.49 -0.36
CA ALA A 89 12.57 -8.24 0.26
C ALA A 89 13.02 -8.92 1.57
N LEU A 90 14.19 -9.54 1.59
CA LEU A 90 14.76 -10.16 2.80
C LEU A 90 15.14 -9.10 3.86
N ASP A 91 15.59 -7.92 3.44
CA ASP A 91 15.85 -6.81 4.36
C ASP A 91 14.56 -6.35 5.06
N CYS A 92 13.40 -6.33 4.35
CA CYS A 92 12.10 -6.06 4.95
C CYS A 92 11.73 -7.10 6.01
N VAL A 93 11.91 -8.39 5.72
CA VAL A 93 11.65 -9.47 6.70
C VAL A 93 12.56 -9.31 7.92
N THR A 94 13.86 -9.09 7.71
CA THR A 94 14.82 -8.89 8.80
C THR A 94 14.50 -7.67 9.66
N ALA A 95 13.89 -6.64 9.06
CA ALA A 95 13.43 -5.44 9.77
C ALA A 95 12.09 -5.64 10.52
N GLY A 96 11.49 -6.84 10.46
CA GLY A 96 10.31 -7.23 11.23
C GLY A 96 8.99 -7.12 10.47
N ALA A 97 9.01 -7.09 9.13
CA ALA A 97 7.79 -7.17 8.34
C ALA A 97 7.16 -8.56 8.41
N ASP A 98 5.85 -8.61 8.68
CA ASP A 98 5.03 -9.83 8.64
C ASP A 98 4.65 -10.20 7.20
N ILE A 99 4.42 -9.17 6.39
CA ILE A 99 4.09 -9.27 4.97
C ILE A 99 5.04 -8.35 4.21
N VAL A 100 5.62 -8.83 3.12
CA VAL A 100 6.45 -8.00 2.23
C VAL A 100 5.63 -7.61 1.00
N ALA A 101 5.44 -6.29 0.80
CA ALA A 101 4.81 -5.79 -0.41
C ALA A 101 5.86 -5.68 -1.53
N VAL A 102 5.56 -6.27 -2.69
CA VAL A 102 6.43 -6.31 -3.85
C VAL A 102 5.67 -5.86 -5.11
N ASP A 103 6.37 -5.34 -6.07
CA ASP A 103 5.80 -5.11 -7.41
C ASP A 103 5.36 -6.45 -8.02
N GLY A 104 4.06 -6.58 -8.29
CA GLY A 104 3.45 -7.82 -8.80
C GLY A 104 3.44 -7.95 -10.32
N THR A 105 4.03 -6.98 -11.03
CA THR A 105 3.99 -6.96 -12.50
C THR A 105 5.00 -7.93 -13.14
N ARG A 106 4.83 -8.17 -14.44
CA ARG A 106 5.79 -8.95 -15.25
C ARG A 106 7.01 -8.16 -15.72
N ARG A 107 7.13 -6.89 -15.31
CA ARG A 107 8.27 -6.04 -15.71
C ARG A 107 9.58 -6.61 -15.19
N ASP A 108 10.65 -6.36 -15.93
CA ASP A 108 12.00 -6.81 -15.56
C ASP A 108 12.44 -6.19 -14.23
N ARG A 109 13.02 -7.01 -13.36
CA ARG A 109 13.57 -6.61 -12.07
C ARG A 109 15.05 -6.26 -12.19
N PRO A 110 15.53 -5.27 -11.43
CA PRO A 110 16.92 -4.79 -11.57
C PRO A 110 17.97 -5.84 -11.19
N ASP A 111 17.63 -6.85 -10.38
CA ASP A 111 18.51 -7.96 -10.04
C ASP A 111 18.44 -9.14 -11.04
N GLY A 112 17.63 -9.02 -12.10
CA GLY A 112 17.43 -10.05 -13.11
C GLY A 112 16.69 -11.30 -12.60
N GLN A 113 16.18 -11.29 -11.36
CA GLN A 113 15.47 -12.43 -10.79
C GLN A 113 13.97 -12.37 -11.10
N PRO A 114 13.31 -13.50 -11.39
CA PRO A 114 11.85 -13.53 -11.56
C PRO A 114 11.15 -13.28 -10.21
N LEU A 115 9.91 -12.76 -10.25
CA LEU A 115 9.08 -12.57 -9.06
C LEU A 115 8.97 -13.84 -8.19
N ALA A 116 8.90 -15.01 -8.82
CA ALA A 116 8.89 -16.30 -8.13
C ALA A 116 10.07 -16.50 -7.18
N ALA A 117 11.27 -16.02 -7.53
CA ALA A 117 12.45 -16.13 -6.68
C ALA A 117 12.33 -15.24 -5.44
N THR A 118 11.81 -14.01 -5.59
CA THR A 118 11.54 -13.10 -4.48
C THR A 118 10.50 -13.70 -3.52
N ILE A 119 9.39 -14.21 -4.05
CA ILE A 119 8.34 -14.86 -3.25
C ILE A 119 8.89 -16.08 -2.49
N ALA A 120 9.65 -16.94 -3.17
CA ALA A 120 10.24 -18.11 -2.54
C ALA A 120 11.20 -17.75 -1.40
N ALA A 121 12.01 -16.71 -1.57
CA ALA A 121 12.93 -16.23 -0.54
C ALA A 121 12.20 -15.67 0.69
N VAL A 122 11.15 -14.87 0.49
CA VAL A 122 10.30 -14.33 1.57
C VAL A 122 9.62 -15.47 2.33
N HIS A 123 9.05 -16.45 1.63
CA HIS A 123 8.43 -17.63 2.26
C HIS A 123 9.43 -18.49 3.03
N ALA A 124 10.66 -18.63 2.54
CA ALA A 124 11.71 -19.36 3.25
C ALA A 124 12.13 -18.65 4.55
N ALA A 125 11.93 -17.33 4.64
CA ALA A 125 12.15 -16.52 5.82
C ALA A 125 10.90 -16.35 6.71
N ASP A 126 9.86 -17.19 6.48
CA ASP A 126 8.59 -17.24 7.22
C ASP A 126 7.76 -15.94 7.20
N ALA A 127 7.86 -15.13 6.14
CA ALA A 127 6.98 -13.99 5.90
C ALA A 127 6.02 -14.26 4.74
N LEU A 128 4.98 -13.41 4.61
CA LEU A 128 4.00 -13.46 3.53
C LEU A 128 4.33 -12.43 2.45
N VAL A 129 3.73 -12.59 1.27
CA VAL A 129 3.91 -11.67 0.14
C VAL A 129 2.59 -11.06 -0.30
N MET A 130 2.54 -9.73 -0.31
CA MET A 130 1.51 -8.93 -0.96
C MET A 130 2.03 -8.46 -2.31
N ALA A 131 1.38 -8.84 -3.41
CA ALA A 131 1.75 -8.36 -4.74
C ALA A 131 0.96 -7.09 -5.08
N ASP A 132 1.67 -5.98 -5.28
CA ASP A 132 1.09 -4.71 -5.76
C ASP A 132 0.83 -4.82 -7.27
N CYS A 133 -0.44 -4.75 -7.67
CA CYS A 133 -0.90 -5.00 -9.04
C CYS A 133 -1.53 -3.76 -9.66
N GLY A 134 -1.38 -3.61 -10.98
CA GLY A 134 -2.03 -2.57 -11.77
C GLY A 134 -3.14 -3.10 -12.68
N SER A 135 -3.28 -4.44 -12.78
CA SER A 135 -4.24 -5.12 -13.66
C SER A 135 -4.61 -6.51 -13.12
N LEU A 136 -5.65 -7.11 -13.69
CA LEU A 136 -6.00 -8.51 -13.42
C LEU A 136 -4.88 -9.48 -13.86
N ASP A 137 -4.22 -9.20 -15.00
CA ASP A 137 -3.12 -10.06 -15.48
C ASP A 137 -1.94 -10.07 -14.49
N ASP A 138 -1.58 -8.92 -13.90
CA ASP A 138 -0.56 -8.84 -12.86
C ASP A 138 -0.93 -9.71 -11.64
N ALA A 139 -2.20 -9.63 -11.22
CA ALA A 139 -2.68 -10.40 -10.06
C ALA A 139 -2.66 -11.90 -10.33
N LEU A 140 -3.20 -12.34 -11.46
CA LEU A 140 -3.20 -13.76 -11.85
C LEU A 140 -1.77 -14.31 -11.97
N TYR A 141 -0.86 -13.52 -12.55
CA TYR A 141 0.54 -13.88 -12.62
C TYR A 141 1.16 -14.02 -11.21
N SER A 142 1.00 -13.02 -10.37
CA SER A 142 1.59 -13.02 -9.02
C SER A 142 1.10 -14.21 -8.19
N ILE A 143 -0.20 -14.53 -8.27
CA ILE A 143 -0.80 -15.68 -7.59
C ILE A 143 -0.24 -16.99 -8.16
N SER A 144 -0.08 -17.08 -9.47
CA SER A 144 0.46 -18.29 -10.12
C SER A 144 1.89 -18.62 -9.66
N VAL A 145 2.64 -17.61 -9.20
CA VAL A 145 4.01 -17.77 -8.68
C VAL A 145 4.09 -17.74 -7.16
N GLY A 146 2.93 -17.62 -6.45
CA GLY A 146 2.81 -17.89 -5.03
C GLY A 146 2.53 -16.69 -4.12
N ALA A 147 2.08 -15.53 -4.64
CA ALA A 147 1.65 -14.41 -3.78
C ALA A 147 0.49 -14.82 -2.86
N ASP A 148 0.54 -14.39 -1.59
CA ASP A 148 -0.45 -14.73 -0.56
C ASP A 148 -1.67 -13.80 -0.60
N CYS A 149 -1.48 -12.55 -1.03
CA CYS A 149 -2.54 -11.60 -1.31
C CYS A 149 -2.12 -10.63 -2.42
N VAL A 150 -3.07 -9.91 -2.99
CA VAL A 150 -2.84 -8.91 -4.04
C VAL A 150 -3.40 -7.55 -3.63
N GLY A 151 -2.78 -6.47 -4.09
CA GLY A 151 -3.21 -5.10 -3.84
C GLY A 151 -3.44 -4.31 -5.13
N THR A 152 -4.37 -3.35 -5.12
CA THR A 152 -4.67 -2.45 -6.24
C THR A 152 -3.70 -1.25 -6.33
N THR A 153 -2.58 -1.30 -5.62
CA THR A 153 -1.61 -0.20 -5.42
C THR A 153 -1.12 0.44 -6.71
N LEU A 154 -0.88 -0.38 -7.74
CA LEU A 154 -0.34 0.07 -9.02
C LEU A 154 -1.42 0.42 -10.07
N ALA A 155 -2.71 0.41 -9.70
CA ALA A 155 -3.80 0.78 -10.59
C ALA A 155 -3.61 2.20 -11.15
N GLY A 156 -3.50 2.31 -12.48
CA GLY A 156 -3.25 3.57 -13.19
C GLY A 156 -1.77 4.00 -13.28
N TYR A 157 -0.83 3.22 -12.73
CA TYR A 157 0.60 3.58 -12.73
C TYR A 157 1.46 2.68 -13.64
N THR A 158 0.91 1.64 -14.22
CA THR A 158 1.63 0.68 -15.10
C THR A 158 1.26 0.82 -16.57
N GLY A 159 0.40 1.77 -16.92
CA GLY A 159 -0.11 1.96 -18.28
C GLY A 159 -1.25 1.03 -18.69
N ALA A 160 -1.56 -0.01 -17.90
CA ALA A 160 -2.63 -0.95 -18.18
C ALA A 160 -4.05 -0.34 -18.01
N ARG A 161 -4.17 0.70 -17.17
CA ARG A 161 -5.44 1.36 -16.83
C ARG A 161 -5.25 2.87 -16.67
N PRO A 162 -6.28 3.70 -16.91
CA PRO A 162 -6.20 5.13 -16.61
C PRO A 162 -6.19 5.38 -15.10
N VAL A 163 -5.62 6.51 -14.69
CA VAL A 163 -5.67 6.95 -13.28
C VAL A 163 -7.09 7.39 -12.94
N SER A 164 -7.73 6.74 -11.97
CA SER A 164 -9.06 7.11 -11.46
C SER A 164 -8.99 8.29 -10.49
N ARG A 165 -10.11 9.00 -10.27
CA ARG A 165 -10.20 10.10 -9.29
C ARG A 165 -10.17 9.61 -7.84
N GLY A 166 -10.77 8.46 -7.55
CA GLY A 166 -10.84 7.78 -6.25
C GLY A 166 -10.16 6.41 -6.33
N PRO A 167 -10.45 5.50 -5.39
CA PRO A 167 -10.02 4.11 -5.51
C PRO A 167 -10.52 3.50 -6.82
N ASP A 168 -9.75 2.58 -7.39
CA ASP A 168 -10.17 1.89 -8.62
C ASP A 168 -11.11 0.73 -8.26
N LEU A 169 -12.39 1.07 -8.04
CA LEU A 169 -13.42 0.09 -7.66
C LEU A 169 -13.71 -0.91 -8.79
N GLU A 170 -13.47 -0.53 -10.05
CA GLU A 170 -13.65 -1.43 -11.20
C GLU A 170 -12.60 -2.54 -11.16
N LEU A 171 -11.31 -2.19 -11.05
CA LEU A 171 -10.24 -3.17 -10.89
C LEU A 171 -10.46 -4.01 -9.63
N LEU A 172 -10.84 -3.39 -8.52
CA LEU A 172 -11.11 -4.11 -7.28
C LEU A 172 -12.18 -5.18 -7.46
N ALA A 173 -13.33 -4.84 -8.05
CA ALA A 173 -14.40 -5.80 -8.32
C ALA A 173 -13.97 -6.90 -9.30
N GLU A 174 -13.19 -6.54 -10.33
CA GLU A 174 -12.61 -7.49 -11.28
C GLU A 174 -11.69 -8.49 -10.57
N LEU A 175 -10.80 -8.03 -9.70
CA LEU A 175 -9.92 -8.90 -8.92
C LEU A 175 -10.73 -9.83 -8.01
N VAL A 176 -11.64 -9.27 -7.21
CA VAL A 176 -12.49 -10.05 -6.27
C VAL A 176 -13.26 -11.16 -7.00
N ALA A 177 -13.72 -10.92 -8.22
CA ALA A 177 -14.45 -11.92 -8.99
C ALA A 177 -13.59 -13.05 -9.57
N HIS A 178 -12.28 -12.82 -9.76
CA HIS A 178 -11.43 -13.75 -10.55
C HIS A 178 -10.28 -14.37 -9.77
N VAL A 179 -9.96 -13.88 -8.56
CA VAL A 179 -8.84 -14.42 -7.76
C VAL A 179 -9.33 -15.13 -6.50
N SER A 180 -8.54 -16.10 -6.04
CA SER A 180 -8.85 -16.92 -4.86
C SER A 180 -8.13 -16.46 -3.59
N VAL A 181 -7.24 -15.47 -3.69
CA VAL A 181 -6.50 -14.91 -2.55
C VAL A 181 -7.14 -13.60 -2.09
N PRO A 182 -6.88 -13.14 -0.84
CA PRO A 182 -7.34 -11.84 -0.37
C PRO A 182 -6.94 -10.69 -1.28
N VAL A 183 -7.89 -9.79 -1.59
CA VAL A 183 -7.66 -8.57 -2.37
C VAL A 183 -7.67 -7.37 -1.42
N ILE A 184 -6.57 -6.65 -1.34
CA ILE A 184 -6.40 -5.46 -0.51
C ILE A 184 -6.57 -4.22 -1.39
N ALA A 185 -7.56 -3.38 -1.06
CA ALA A 185 -7.75 -2.12 -1.76
C ALA A 185 -6.71 -1.10 -1.30
N GLU A 186 -5.92 -0.55 -2.21
CA GLU A 186 -4.97 0.52 -1.95
C GLU A 186 -4.92 1.49 -3.13
N GLY A 187 -4.81 2.76 -2.81
CA GLY A 187 -4.65 3.83 -3.78
C GLY A 187 -5.85 4.78 -3.82
N ARG A 188 -5.57 6.07 -3.63
CA ARG A 188 -6.53 7.17 -3.78
C ARG A 188 -7.78 7.10 -2.89
N VAL A 189 -7.75 6.32 -1.81
CA VAL A 189 -8.76 6.35 -0.74
C VAL A 189 -8.59 7.66 0.03
N ARG A 190 -9.60 8.55 0.01
CA ARG A 190 -9.48 9.94 0.46
C ARG A 190 -10.29 10.26 1.71
N ASN A 191 -11.29 9.46 1.99
CA ASN A 191 -12.24 9.65 3.08
C ASN A 191 -12.82 8.30 3.53
N PRO A 192 -13.56 8.25 4.64
CA PRO A 192 -14.18 7.03 5.15
C PRO A 192 -15.18 6.38 4.17
N ASP A 193 -15.90 7.19 3.37
CA ASP A 193 -16.88 6.65 2.40
C ASP A 193 -16.18 5.91 1.26
N ASP A 194 -15.03 6.40 0.78
CA ASP A 194 -14.20 5.68 -0.19
C ASP A 194 -13.73 4.33 0.39
N ALA A 195 -13.31 4.30 1.66
CA ALA A 195 -12.88 3.07 2.32
C ALA A 195 -14.04 2.07 2.46
N LEU A 196 -15.22 2.54 2.85
CA LEU A 196 -16.42 1.72 2.93
C LEU A 196 -16.83 1.19 1.55
N ALA A 197 -16.73 2.02 0.50
CA ALA A 197 -17.01 1.59 -0.87
C ALA A 197 -16.07 0.46 -1.32
N CYS A 198 -14.78 0.52 -0.94
CA CYS A 198 -13.85 -0.58 -1.19
C CYS A 198 -14.28 -1.88 -0.49
N LEU A 199 -14.66 -1.84 0.79
CA LEU A 199 -15.15 -3.02 1.50
C LEU A 199 -16.42 -3.57 0.88
N ASN A 200 -17.36 -2.71 0.50
CA ASN A 200 -18.61 -3.11 -0.16
C ASN A 200 -18.38 -3.72 -1.55
N ALA A 201 -17.30 -3.33 -2.25
CA ALA A 201 -16.87 -3.94 -3.50
C ALA A 201 -16.12 -5.28 -3.29
N GLY A 202 -15.98 -5.75 -2.05
CA GLY A 202 -15.41 -7.05 -1.72
C GLY A 202 -13.93 -7.02 -1.31
N ALA A 203 -13.34 -5.84 -1.06
CA ALA A 203 -11.98 -5.77 -0.53
C ALA A 203 -11.85 -6.54 0.78
N TYR A 204 -10.78 -7.30 0.92
CA TYR A 204 -10.45 -8.01 2.16
C TYR A 204 -10.02 -7.05 3.28
N ALA A 205 -9.24 -6.03 2.92
CA ALA A 205 -8.80 -4.93 3.77
C ALA A 205 -8.63 -3.67 2.93
N VAL A 206 -8.53 -2.51 3.59
CA VAL A 206 -8.32 -1.23 2.90
C VAL A 206 -7.09 -0.53 3.45
N VAL A 207 -6.18 -0.14 2.56
CA VAL A 207 -5.00 0.66 2.89
C VAL A 207 -5.28 2.12 2.61
N VAL A 208 -5.10 2.96 3.64
CA VAL A 208 -5.21 4.42 3.53
C VAL A 208 -3.88 5.07 3.88
N GLY A 209 -3.34 5.85 2.98
CA GLY A 209 -2.07 6.57 3.18
C GLY A 209 -2.27 8.07 3.29
N THR A 210 -2.22 8.77 2.17
CA THR A 210 -2.18 10.23 2.05
C THR A 210 -3.26 10.96 2.87
N ALA A 211 -4.46 10.40 2.94
CA ALA A 211 -5.58 11.00 3.67
C ALA A 211 -5.39 11.00 5.21
N ILE A 212 -4.46 10.19 5.73
CA ILE A 212 -4.19 10.08 7.17
C ILE A 212 -2.78 10.58 7.51
N THR A 213 -1.77 10.20 6.72
CA THR A 213 -0.36 10.32 7.12
C THR A 213 0.42 11.41 6.39
N HIS A 214 -0.21 12.21 5.52
CA HIS A 214 0.45 13.29 4.78
C HIS A 214 -0.10 14.68 5.15
N PRO A 215 0.27 15.28 6.31
CA PRO A 215 -0.23 16.57 6.75
C PRO A 215 -0.09 17.68 5.69
N THR A 216 1.04 17.71 4.96
CA THR A 216 1.28 18.69 3.89
C THR A 216 0.20 18.61 2.80
N ARG A 217 -0.18 17.40 2.36
CA ARG A 217 -1.22 17.21 1.33
C ARG A 217 -2.60 17.46 1.87
N ILE A 218 -2.87 17.02 3.10
CA ILE A 218 -4.14 17.26 3.78
C ILE A 218 -4.38 18.76 3.93
N ALA A 219 -3.41 19.49 4.50
CA ALA A 219 -3.49 20.94 4.67
C ALA A 219 -3.67 21.68 3.34
N ARG A 220 -2.95 21.26 2.28
CA ARG A 220 -3.10 21.86 0.95
C ARG A 220 -4.52 21.69 0.41
N THR A 221 -5.15 20.53 0.57
CA THR A 221 -6.52 20.31 0.12
C THR A 221 -7.50 21.30 0.76
N PHE A 222 -7.36 21.58 2.08
CA PHE A 222 -8.18 22.58 2.75
C PHE A 222 -7.86 24.01 2.27
N ALA A 223 -6.58 24.35 2.15
CA ALA A 223 -6.15 25.69 1.72
C ALA A 223 -6.66 26.02 0.31
N ASP A 224 -6.54 25.07 -0.62
CA ASP A 224 -7.00 25.24 -2.01
C ASP A 224 -8.52 25.42 -2.06
N GLN A 225 -9.28 24.64 -1.29
CA GLN A 225 -10.74 24.74 -1.22
C GLN A 225 -11.19 26.11 -0.70
N LEU A 226 -10.56 26.60 0.36
CA LEU A 226 -10.86 27.93 0.92
C LEU A 226 -10.52 29.05 -0.06
N ALA A 227 -9.37 28.96 -0.75
CA ALA A 227 -8.98 29.94 -1.77
C ALA A 227 -9.95 29.97 -2.98
N HIS A 228 -10.50 28.83 -3.37
CA HIS A 228 -11.51 28.77 -4.43
C HIS A 228 -12.86 29.35 -3.97
N GLY A 229 -13.24 29.10 -2.72
CA GLY A 229 -14.48 29.66 -2.14
C GLY A 229 -14.42 31.18 -2.03
N ALA A 230 -13.30 31.73 -1.57
CA ALA A 230 -13.09 33.18 -1.46
C ALA A 230 -13.20 33.90 -2.82
N ARG A 231 -12.66 33.33 -3.89
CA ARG A 231 -12.78 33.90 -5.26
C ARG A 231 -14.21 33.90 -5.82
N ARG A 232 -15.07 32.99 -5.37
CA ARG A 232 -16.48 32.95 -5.78
C ARG A 232 -17.34 33.95 -5.04
N SER A 233 -16.90 34.38 -3.84
CA SER A 233 -17.60 35.33 -2.98
C SER A 233 -17.30 36.80 -3.31
N ASP A 234 -16.33 37.07 -4.18
CA ASP A 234 -15.90 38.41 -4.59
C ASP A 234 -16.10 38.60 -6.12
N PRO A 235 -17.34 38.71 -6.62
CA PRO A 235 -17.63 38.92 -8.04
C PRO A 235 -17.40 40.34 -8.53
N GLU A 236 -17.01 41.32 -7.65
CA GLU A 236 -16.93 42.77 -7.97
C GLU A 236 -15.51 43.35 -8.00
N GLY A 237 -14.46 42.53 -8.09
CA GLY A 237 -13.07 42.98 -8.21
C GLY A 237 -12.62 43.32 -9.65
N SER A 238 -13.51 43.78 -10.53
CA SER A 238 -13.17 44.27 -11.90
C SER A 238 -13.97 45.50 -12.26
N ARG A 239 -13.54 46.64 -11.77
CA ARG A 239 -13.75 47.94 -12.42
C ARG A 239 -12.50 48.80 -12.33
#